data_1b64c7ae2b55c68903c3c9faca90aba7
#
_entry.id   1b64c7ae2b55c68903c3c9faca90aba7
#
_cell.length_a   1.000
_cell.length_b   1.000
_cell.length_c   1.000
_cell.angle_alpha   90.00
_cell.angle_beta   90.00
_cell.angle_gamma   90.00
#
_symmetry.space_group_name_H-M   'P 1'
#
loop_
_entity.id
_entity.type
_entity.pdbx_description
1 polymer ?
#
loop_
_entity_poly.entity_id
_entity_poly.type
_entity_poly.pdbx_seq_one_letter_code
_entity_poly.pdbx_strand_id
1 'polypeptide(L)'
;MKELDLDKEIVFASSDPDVSHAIARLIKQEKLRKIAPRLYTTNLIDSPESIVRRNIMNILMWRFPGTIISHRSAREMRLTANGYFFLTGTFNKKVTDLPGVVVVVSKGPGNDKDDIVFGQMFIASEHRWMLENMQKSRRTDGDSKVLPVDVIEKKLGSVLIASGEAGLNSYRDTLRETSERLGMDKEFKKSMC
;
A
#
# COMPACT_ATOMS: atom_id res chain seq x y z
N MET A 1 -1.92 -13.48 -29.03
CA MET A 1 -2.50 -12.12 -28.82
C MET A 1 -3.07 -12.10 -27.42
N LYS A 2 -2.55 -11.28 -26.50
CA LYS A 2 -3.18 -11.12 -25.18
C LYS A 2 -4.44 -10.30 -25.38
N GLU A 3 -5.59 -10.94 -25.30
CA GLU A 3 -6.89 -10.31 -25.44
C GLU A 3 -7.10 -9.33 -24.27
N LEU A 4 -7.57 -8.14 -24.56
CA LEU A 4 -7.93 -7.15 -23.53
C LEU A 4 -9.18 -7.64 -22.81
N ASP A 5 -9.08 -7.83 -21.51
CA ASP A 5 -10.20 -8.24 -20.67
C ASP A 5 -11.11 -7.02 -20.44
N LEU A 6 -12.16 -6.91 -21.25
CA LEU A 6 -13.13 -5.81 -21.18
C LEU A 6 -14.26 -6.08 -20.18
N ASP A 7 -14.31 -7.27 -19.58
CA ASP A 7 -15.26 -7.59 -18.50
C ASP A 7 -14.84 -6.92 -17.18
N LYS A 8 -13.57 -6.53 -17.09
CA LYS A 8 -13.04 -5.78 -15.94
C LYS A 8 -13.25 -4.28 -16.12
N GLU A 9 -13.57 -3.62 -15.00
CA GLU A 9 -13.71 -2.16 -14.99
C GLU A 9 -12.39 -1.44 -15.32
N ILE A 10 -11.24 -2.01 -14.94
CA ILE A 10 -9.91 -1.46 -15.17
C ILE A 10 -9.18 -2.24 -16.25
N VAL A 11 -8.66 -1.52 -17.23
CA VAL A 11 -7.83 -2.04 -18.32
C VAL A 11 -6.44 -1.41 -18.24
N PHE A 12 -5.42 -2.27 -18.16
CA PHE A 12 -4.02 -1.85 -18.12
C PHE A 12 -3.40 -1.97 -19.51
N ALA A 13 -2.74 -0.91 -19.98
CA ALA A 13 -1.97 -0.97 -21.22
C ALA A 13 -0.61 -1.65 -20.98
N SER A 14 -0.24 -2.57 -21.85
CA SER A 14 1.12 -3.13 -21.92
C SER A 14 2.01 -2.25 -22.81
N SER A 15 3.30 -2.62 -22.94
CA SER A 15 4.22 -2.03 -23.92
C SER A 15 4.04 -2.63 -25.33
N ASP A 16 3.12 -3.57 -25.49
CA ASP A 16 2.81 -4.23 -26.75
C ASP A 16 2.10 -3.26 -27.71
N PRO A 17 2.61 -3.04 -28.92
CA PRO A 17 1.97 -2.17 -29.94
C PRO A 17 0.54 -2.60 -30.29
N ASP A 18 0.27 -3.92 -30.38
CA ASP A 18 -1.05 -4.45 -30.72
C ASP A 18 -2.09 -4.08 -29.66
N VAL A 19 -1.69 -4.17 -28.37
CA VAL A 19 -2.53 -3.73 -27.25
C VAL A 19 -2.79 -2.22 -27.33
N SER A 20 -1.79 -1.42 -27.68
CA SER A 20 -1.92 0.01 -27.83
C SER A 20 -2.88 0.38 -28.96
N HIS A 21 -2.79 -0.30 -30.11
CA HIS A 21 -3.71 -0.10 -31.23
C HIS A 21 -5.14 -0.53 -30.89
N ALA A 22 -5.30 -1.66 -30.20
CA ALA A 22 -6.62 -2.12 -29.74
C ALA A 22 -7.27 -1.11 -28.78
N ILE A 23 -6.52 -0.57 -27.81
CA ILE A 23 -6.98 0.47 -26.89
C ILE A 23 -7.38 1.72 -27.66
N ALA A 24 -6.57 2.19 -28.60
CA ALA A 24 -6.89 3.39 -29.38
C ALA A 24 -8.21 3.21 -30.18
N ARG A 25 -8.44 2.02 -30.75
CA ARG A 25 -9.69 1.69 -31.44
C ARG A 25 -10.89 1.71 -30.47
N LEU A 26 -10.74 1.11 -29.28
CA LEU A 26 -11.80 1.04 -28.27
C LEU A 26 -12.16 2.43 -27.72
N ILE A 27 -11.18 3.33 -27.60
CA ILE A 27 -11.43 4.72 -27.21
C ILE A 27 -12.26 5.44 -28.31
N LYS A 28 -11.90 5.25 -29.60
CA LYS A 28 -12.68 5.84 -30.71
C LYS A 28 -14.11 5.29 -30.81
N GLN A 29 -14.33 4.06 -30.32
CA GLN A 29 -15.64 3.42 -30.24
C GLN A 29 -16.40 3.77 -28.96
N GLU A 30 -15.87 4.66 -28.12
CA GLU A 30 -16.46 5.05 -26.82
C GLU A 30 -16.69 3.86 -25.88
N LYS A 31 -15.83 2.82 -25.98
CA LYS A 31 -15.86 1.63 -25.10
C LYS A 31 -14.84 1.70 -23.98
N LEU A 32 -13.85 2.57 -24.10
CA LEU A 32 -12.83 2.81 -23.10
C LEU A 32 -12.60 4.31 -22.91
N ARG A 33 -12.32 4.69 -21.66
CA ARG A 33 -11.88 6.03 -21.28
C ARG A 33 -10.54 5.96 -20.56
N LYS A 34 -9.62 6.88 -20.89
CA LYS A 34 -8.33 7.00 -20.18
C LYS A 34 -8.56 7.65 -18.81
N ILE A 35 -7.96 7.06 -17.75
CA ILE A 35 -7.97 7.61 -16.39
C ILE A 35 -6.61 8.23 -16.05
N ALA A 36 -5.52 7.51 -16.37
CA ALA A 36 -4.14 7.90 -16.06
C ALA A 36 -3.20 7.31 -17.13
N PRO A 37 -1.89 7.62 -17.12
CA PRO A 37 -0.94 6.97 -18.00
C PRO A 37 -1.02 5.45 -17.92
N ARG A 38 -1.28 4.80 -19.07
CA ARG A 38 -1.42 3.33 -19.22
C ARG A 38 -2.56 2.69 -18.42
N LEU A 39 -3.52 3.50 -17.92
CA LEU A 39 -4.69 3.08 -17.14
C LEU A 39 -5.97 3.57 -17.81
N TYR A 40 -6.87 2.65 -18.10
CA TYR A 40 -8.15 2.90 -18.79
C TYR A 40 -9.30 2.22 -18.02
N THR A 41 -10.51 2.60 -18.35
CA THR A 41 -11.72 2.01 -17.75
C THR A 41 -12.79 1.76 -18.82
N THR A 42 -13.56 0.69 -18.62
CA THR A 42 -14.80 0.42 -19.36
C THR A 42 -15.99 1.20 -18.79
N ASN A 43 -15.86 1.75 -17.57
CA ASN A 43 -16.88 2.57 -16.95
C ASN A 43 -16.77 4.03 -17.44
N LEU A 44 -17.74 4.44 -18.24
CA LEU A 44 -17.79 5.78 -18.84
C LEU A 44 -18.62 6.78 -18.02
N ILE A 45 -19.29 6.31 -16.96
CA ILE A 45 -20.27 7.09 -16.19
C ILE A 45 -19.62 7.69 -14.93
N ASP A 46 -19.01 6.84 -14.10
CA ASP A 46 -18.50 7.27 -12.79
C ASP A 46 -17.29 8.20 -12.90
N SER A 47 -17.06 8.99 -11.85
CA SER A 47 -15.88 9.85 -11.81
C SER A 47 -14.57 9.03 -11.80
N PRO A 48 -13.50 9.53 -12.43
CA PRO A 48 -12.20 8.87 -12.40
C PRO A 48 -11.69 8.59 -10.99
N GLU A 49 -11.93 9.52 -10.04
CA GLU A 49 -11.55 9.38 -8.64
C GLU A 49 -12.25 8.19 -7.98
N SER A 50 -13.56 8.04 -8.19
CA SER A 50 -14.34 6.93 -7.63
C SER A 50 -13.86 5.59 -8.17
N ILE A 51 -13.59 5.52 -9.48
CA ILE A 51 -13.09 4.32 -10.14
C ILE A 51 -11.70 3.94 -9.59
N VAL A 52 -10.79 4.90 -9.47
CA VAL A 52 -9.44 4.66 -8.94
C VAL A 52 -9.51 4.19 -7.48
N ARG A 53 -10.31 4.85 -6.65
CA ARG A 53 -10.43 4.50 -5.22
C ARG A 53 -10.91 3.07 -5.00
N ARG A 54 -11.96 2.63 -5.68
CA ARG A 54 -12.49 1.25 -5.49
C ARG A 54 -11.60 0.18 -6.11
N ASN A 55 -10.77 0.53 -7.10
CA ASN A 55 -9.84 -0.40 -7.76
C ASN A 55 -8.39 -0.24 -7.28
N ILE A 56 -8.15 0.51 -6.21
CA ILE A 56 -6.80 0.92 -5.81
C ILE A 56 -5.84 -0.26 -5.66
N MET A 57 -6.26 -1.38 -5.05
CA MET A 57 -5.40 -2.53 -4.83
C MET A 57 -4.95 -3.17 -6.15
N ASN A 58 -5.84 -3.32 -7.13
CA ASN A 58 -5.51 -3.84 -8.46
C ASN A 58 -4.53 -2.91 -9.19
N ILE A 59 -4.73 -1.60 -9.08
CA ILE A 59 -3.87 -0.58 -9.68
C ILE A 59 -2.47 -0.62 -9.05
N LEU A 60 -2.39 -0.74 -7.72
CA LEU A 60 -1.12 -0.82 -7.00
C LEU A 60 -0.34 -2.10 -7.37
N MET A 61 -0.99 -3.26 -7.38
CA MET A 61 -0.38 -4.53 -7.77
C MET A 61 0.22 -4.48 -9.18
N TRP A 62 -0.49 -3.86 -10.12
CA TRP A 62 -0.01 -3.71 -11.48
C TRP A 62 1.14 -2.69 -11.61
N ARG A 63 1.06 -1.57 -10.87
CA ARG A 63 1.97 -0.42 -11.03
C ARG A 63 3.24 -0.53 -10.21
N PHE A 64 3.20 -1.24 -9.07
CA PHE A 64 4.26 -1.35 -8.07
C PHE A 64 4.54 -2.80 -7.66
N PRO A 65 4.78 -3.72 -8.63
CA PRO A 65 5.09 -5.10 -8.29
C PRO A 65 6.35 -5.16 -7.42
N GLY A 66 6.38 -6.11 -6.48
CA GLY A 66 7.49 -6.32 -5.56
C GLY A 66 7.60 -5.29 -4.43
N THR A 67 6.71 -4.29 -4.36
CA THR A 67 6.66 -3.39 -3.19
C THR A 67 5.84 -3.98 -2.06
N ILE A 68 5.94 -3.35 -0.89
CA ILE A 68 5.29 -3.78 0.34
C ILE A 68 4.29 -2.69 0.74
N ILE A 69 3.03 -3.06 0.94
CA ILE A 69 2.05 -2.20 1.61
C ILE A 69 2.54 -2.03 3.05
N SER A 70 2.80 -0.79 3.47
CA SER A 70 3.61 -0.51 4.66
C SER A 70 3.02 0.59 5.53
N HIS A 71 3.64 0.82 6.68
CA HIS A 71 3.25 1.86 7.62
C HIS A 71 1.75 1.76 7.97
N ARG A 72 1.03 2.90 8.05
CA ARG A 72 -0.41 2.91 8.34
C ARG A 72 -1.22 2.15 7.29
N SER A 73 -0.80 2.15 6.02
CA SER A 73 -1.54 1.47 4.95
C SER A 73 -1.59 -0.04 5.12
N ALA A 74 -0.57 -0.66 5.73
CA ALA A 74 -0.59 -2.09 6.05
C ALA A 74 -1.66 -2.43 7.11
N ARG A 75 -1.90 -1.54 8.06
CA ARG A 75 -2.90 -1.73 9.12
C ARG A 75 -4.32 -1.39 8.65
N GLU A 76 -4.46 -0.29 7.89
CA GLU A 76 -5.77 0.24 7.50
C GLU A 76 -6.31 -0.38 6.22
N MET A 77 -5.44 -0.88 5.33
CA MET A 77 -5.76 -1.43 4.00
C MET A 77 -6.65 -0.51 3.16
N ARG A 78 -6.52 0.80 3.36
CA ARG A 78 -7.32 1.83 2.69
C ARG A 78 -6.53 3.12 2.51
N LEU A 79 -7.04 3.98 1.63
CA LEU A 79 -6.56 5.35 1.48
C LEU A 79 -6.87 6.18 2.73
N THR A 80 -6.00 7.15 3.04
CA THR A 80 -6.33 8.21 4.00
C THR A 80 -7.49 9.06 3.50
N ALA A 81 -8.03 9.94 4.34
CA ALA A 81 -9.11 10.85 3.97
C ALA A 81 -8.78 11.68 2.71
N ASN A 82 -7.53 12.15 2.59
CA ASN A 82 -7.05 12.92 1.44
C ASN A 82 -6.40 12.04 0.35
N GLY A 83 -6.63 10.72 0.36
CA GLY A 83 -6.26 9.83 -0.73
C GLY A 83 -4.81 9.35 -0.71
N TYR A 84 -4.07 9.43 0.40
CA TYR A 84 -2.70 8.89 0.48
C TYR A 84 -2.68 7.38 0.71
N PHE A 85 -1.70 6.72 0.10
CA PHE A 85 -1.36 5.32 0.31
C PHE A 85 0.16 5.14 0.38
N PHE A 86 0.65 4.33 1.33
CA PHE A 86 2.06 4.21 1.65
C PHE A 86 2.59 2.82 1.34
N LEU A 87 3.69 2.80 0.60
CA LEU A 87 4.41 1.60 0.19
C LEU A 87 5.87 1.70 0.62
N THR A 88 6.52 0.57 0.85
CA THR A 88 7.97 0.43 0.96
C THR A 88 8.51 -0.30 -0.27
N GLY A 89 9.61 0.20 -0.82
CA GLY A 89 10.28 -0.37 -1.98
C GLY A 89 11.77 -0.07 -1.99
N THR A 90 12.42 -0.33 -3.12
CA THR A 90 13.87 -0.08 -3.30
C THR A 90 14.20 1.37 -3.65
N PHE A 91 13.19 2.23 -3.84
CA PHE A 91 13.31 3.60 -4.30
C PHE A 91 12.35 4.54 -3.56
N ASN A 92 12.61 5.85 -3.64
CA ASN A 92 11.68 6.87 -3.18
C ASN A 92 10.90 7.44 -4.37
N LYS A 93 9.58 7.46 -4.30
CA LYS A 93 8.71 8.04 -5.32
C LYS A 93 7.40 8.55 -4.72
N LYS A 94 6.97 9.72 -5.17
CA LYS A 94 5.62 10.22 -4.95
C LYS A 94 4.88 10.25 -6.29
N VAL A 95 3.74 9.58 -6.35
CA VAL A 95 2.92 9.45 -7.56
C VAL A 95 1.61 10.18 -7.32
N THR A 96 1.30 11.12 -8.20
CA THR A 96 0.14 12.03 -8.11
C THR A 96 -0.69 12.07 -9.39
N ASP A 97 -0.41 11.19 -10.34
CA ASP A 97 -1.09 11.11 -11.63
C ASP A 97 -2.33 10.19 -11.62
N LEU A 98 -2.65 9.61 -10.46
CA LEU A 98 -3.90 8.88 -10.23
C LEU A 98 -4.95 9.84 -9.67
N PRO A 99 -6.12 9.99 -10.32
CA PRO A 99 -7.19 10.87 -9.85
C PRO A 99 -7.58 10.58 -8.39
N GLY A 100 -7.52 11.61 -7.55
CA GLY A 100 -7.90 11.54 -6.13
C GLY A 100 -7.02 10.64 -5.26
N VAL A 101 -5.83 10.22 -5.74
CA VAL A 101 -4.92 9.32 -5.02
C VAL A 101 -3.48 9.80 -5.11
N VAL A 102 -2.78 9.74 -3.99
CA VAL A 102 -1.34 9.99 -3.86
C VAL A 102 -0.67 8.74 -3.31
N VAL A 103 0.17 8.08 -4.12
CA VAL A 103 0.95 6.93 -3.66
C VAL A 103 2.35 7.40 -3.29
N VAL A 104 2.77 7.07 -2.08
CA VAL A 104 4.11 7.38 -1.58
C VAL A 104 4.88 6.08 -1.40
N VAL A 105 5.87 5.85 -2.25
CA VAL A 105 6.84 4.77 -2.09
C VAL A 105 8.04 5.31 -1.34
N SER A 106 8.37 4.74 -0.20
CA SER A 106 9.55 5.06 0.59
C SER A 106 10.59 3.96 0.42
N LYS A 107 11.86 4.35 0.25
CA LYS A 107 12.96 3.38 0.29
C LYS A 107 13.07 2.78 1.69
N GLY A 108 13.13 1.45 1.77
CA GLY A 108 13.24 0.74 3.04
C GLY A 108 13.67 -0.71 2.86
N PRO A 109 13.65 -1.51 3.94
CA PRO A 109 13.98 -2.94 3.88
C PRO A 109 13.11 -3.68 2.87
N GLY A 110 13.67 -4.72 2.24
CA GLY A 110 12.91 -5.66 1.41
C GLY A 110 11.82 -6.39 2.20
N ASN A 111 11.11 -7.30 1.54
CA ASN A 111 10.13 -8.15 2.22
C ASN A 111 10.82 -9.04 3.28
N ASP A 112 10.15 -9.20 4.40
CA ASP A 112 10.53 -10.12 5.47
C ASP A 112 9.79 -11.46 5.32
N LYS A 113 10.29 -12.50 5.98
CA LYS A 113 9.68 -13.85 5.96
C LYS A 113 8.24 -13.87 6.47
N ASP A 114 7.91 -12.93 7.38
CA ASP A 114 6.60 -12.84 8.01
C ASP A 114 5.63 -11.91 7.24
N ASP A 115 6.11 -11.22 6.18
CA ASP A 115 5.25 -10.39 5.33
C ASP A 115 4.30 -11.27 4.49
N ILE A 116 3.07 -10.80 4.34
CA ILE A 116 2.01 -11.56 3.67
C ILE A 116 2.10 -11.33 2.16
N VAL A 117 2.16 -12.40 1.37
CA VAL A 117 2.10 -12.32 -0.10
C VAL A 117 0.71 -11.83 -0.53
N PHE A 118 0.65 -10.77 -1.32
CA PHE A 118 -0.57 -10.17 -1.84
C PHE A 118 -0.45 -9.93 -3.36
N GLY A 119 -0.79 -10.94 -4.14
CA GLY A 119 -0.62 -10.90 -5.60
C GLY A 119 0.85 -10.69 -5.98
N GLN A 120 1.15 -9.57 -6.65
CA GLN A 120 2.51 -9.20 -7.03
C GLN A 120 3.20 -8.26 -6.00
N MET A 121 2.59 -8.05 -4.85
CA MET A 121 3.07 -7.21 -3.76
C MET A 121 3.15 -8.01 -2.46
N PHE A 122 3.56 -7.34 -1.40
CA PHE A 122 3.53 -7.87 -0.04
C PHE A 122 2.74 -6.91 0.87
N ILE A 123 2.23 -7.42 1.98
CA ILE A 123 1.69 -6.60 3.06
C ILE A 123 2.62 -6.78 4.25
N ALA A 124 3.07 -5.68 4.84
CA ALA A 124 3.90 -5.71 6.04
C ALA A 124 3.20 -6.51 7.16
N SER A 125 3.92 -7.44 7.74
CA SER A 125 3.47 -8.21 8.90
C SER A 125 3.12 -7.30 10.07
N GLU A 126 2.38 -7.82 11.05
CA GLU A 126 1.97 -7.02 12.20
C GLU A 126 3.15 -6.39 12.94
N HIS A 127 4.19 -7.15 13.21
CA HIS A 127 5.37 -6.66 13.91
C HIS A 127 6.14 -5.64 13.08
N ARG A 128 6.20 -5.84 11.75
CA ARG A 128 6.83 -4.89 10.84
C ARG A 128 6.09 -3.56 10.80
N TRP A 129 4.77 -3.54 10.55
CA TRP A 129 4.05 -2.27 10.51
C TRP A 129 4.05 -1.56 11.86
N MET A 130 4.09 -2.28 13.00
CA MET A 130 4.29 -1.67 14.31
C MET A 130 5.59 -0.87 14.36
N LEU A 131 6.73 -1.47 13.97
CA LEU A 131 8.03 -0.79 13.92
C LEU A 131 8.01 0.41 12.95
N GLU A 132 7.45 0.24 11.76
CA GLU A 132 7.35 1.30 10.76
C GLU A 132 6.55 2.50 11.26
N ASN A 133 5.54 2.28 12.11
CA ASN A 133 4.74 3.35 12.71
C ASN A 133 5.42 4.03 13.91
N MET A 134 6.54 3.49 14.43
CA MET A 134 7.41 4.18 15.40
C MET A 134 8.38 5.17 14.74
N GLN A 135 8.45 5.20 13.42
CA GLN A 135 9.29 6.16 12.70
C GLN A 135 8.82 7.59 12.91
N LYS A 136 9.78 8.53 12.83
CA LYS A 136 9.42 9.95 12.78
C LYS A 136 8.69 10.25 11.47
N SER A 137 7.54 10.89 11.55
CA SER A 137 6.85 11.45 10.39
C SER A 137 7.02 12.98 10.39
N ARG A 138 7.24 13.55 9.20
CA ARG A 138 7.24 15.02 9.03
C ARG A 138 5.83 15.60 9.05
N ARG A 139 4.83 14.77 8.78
CA ARG A 139 3.41 15.11 8.84
C ARG A 139 2.79 14.54 10.10
N THR A 140 1.97 15.32 10.74
CA THR A 140 1.21 14.96 11.95
C THR A 140 -0.30 14.95 11.71
N ASP A 141 -0.72 15.33 10.49
CA ASP A 141 -2.12 15.33 10.07
C ASP A 141 -2.60 13.91 9.67
N GLY A 142 -3.86 13.81 9.30
CA GLY A 142 -4.49 12.57 8.87
C GLY A 142 -3.84 11.89 7.66
N ASP A 143 -2.90 12.56 6.98
CA ASP A 143 -2.12 12.04 5.85
C ASP A 143 -0.70 11.63 6.24
N SER A 144 -0.41 11.56 7.53
CA SER A 144 0.85 11.01 8.03
C SER A 144 1.01 9.55 7.59
N LYS A 145 2.24 9.16 7.24
CA LYS A 145 2.55 7.76 6.97
C LYS A 145 2.46 6.86 8.20
N VAL A 146 2.56 7.46 9.39
CA VAL A 146 2.47 6.76 10.67
C VAL A 146 1.09 6.95 11.28
N LEU A 147 0.64 5.94 12.01
CA LEU A 147 -0.59 5.98 12.79
C LEU A 147 -0.46 6.91 14.00
N PRO A 148 -1.57 7.46 14.50
CA PRO A 148 -1.61 8.13 15.79
C PRO A 148 -1.16 7.19 16.92
N VAL A 149 -0.51 7.74 17.95
CA VAL A 149 0.05 6.97 19.07
C VAL A 149 -1.02 6.15 19.80
N ASP A 150 -2.21 6.69 19.97
CA ASP A 150 -3.33 6.02 20.62
C ASP A 150 -3.76 4.71 19.90
N VAL A 151 -3.56 4.62 18.59
CA VAL A 151 -3.83 3.38 17.82
C VAL A 151 -2.80 2.31 18.17
N ILE A 152 -1.54 2.70 18.35
CA ILE A 152 -0.46 1.81 18.76
C ILE A 152 -0.67 1.32 20.19
N GLU A 153 -0.98 2.25 21.11
CA GLU A 153 -1.28 1.95 22.53
C GLU A 153 -2.48 1.00 22.65
N LYS A 154 -3.56 1.25 21.93
CA LYS A 154 -4.72 0.34 21.87
C LYS A 154 -4.36 -1.05 21.39
N LYS A 155 -3.45 -1.18 20.40
CA LYS A 155 -2.99 -2.48 19.94
C LYS A 155 -2.22 -3.22 21.05
N LEU A 156 -1.27 -2.56 21.70
CA LEU A 156 -0.51 -3.16 22.81
C LEU A 156 -1.43 -3.52 24.00
N GLY A 157 -2.39 -2.64 24.34
CA GLY A 157 -3.40 -2.93 25.33
C GLY A 157 -4.25 -4.15 24.98
N SER A 158 -4.60 -4.34 23.71
CA SER A 158 -5.35 -5.52 23.28
C SER A 158 -4.53 -6.81 23.42
N VAL A 159 -3.22 -6.77 23.18
CA VAL A 159 -2.32 -7.91 23.41
C VAL A 159 -2.26 -8.25 24.89
N LEU A 160 -2.10 -7.23 25.75
CA LEU A 160 -2.06 -7.40 27.21
C LEU A 160 -3.37 -8.01 27.74
N ILE A 161 -4.52 -7.53 27.30
CA ILE A 161 -5.82 -8.05 27.70
C ILE A 161 -6.03 -9.51 27.24
N ALA A 162 -5.62 -9.83 26.00
CA ALA A 162 -5.84 -11.15 25.43
C ALA A 162 -4.89 -12.23 25.97
N SER A 163 -3.64 -11.87 26.31
CA SER A 163 -2.57 -12.84 26.57
C SER A 163 -1.77 -12.54 27.86
N GLY A 164 -2.17 -11.53 28.62
CA GLY A 164 -1.49 -11.12 29.87
C GLY A 164 -0.07 -10.60 29.62
N GLU A 165 0.68 -10.43 30.72
CA GLU A 165 2.07 -9.94 30.68
C GLU A 165 3.01 -10.88 29.91
N ALA A 166 2.82 -12.18 30.01
CA ALA A 166 3.62 -13.16 29.28
C ALA A 166 3.44 -13.01 27.77
N GLY A 167 2.19 -12.81 27.31
CA GLY A 167 1.88 -12.55 25.90
C GLY A 167 2.47 -11.24 25.40
N LEU A 168 2.42 -10.18 26.21
CA LEU A 168 3.04 -8.89 25.87
C LEU A 168 4.57 -9.01 25.78
N ASN A 169 5.20 -9.76 26.67
CA ASN A 169 6.64 -10.03 26.61
C ASN A 169 7.02 -10.80 25.35
N SER A 170 6.27 -11.86 25.01
CA SER A 170 6.47 -12.61 23.75
C SER A 170 6.31 -11.72 22.51
N TYR A 171 5.30 -10.86 22.51
CA TYR A 171 5.08 -9.89 21.42
C TYR A 171 6.27 -8.92 21.27
N ARG A 172 6.80 -8.43 22.41
CA ARG A 172 7.99 -7.57 22.44
C ARG A 172 9.23 -8.30 21.88
N ASP A 173 9.42 -9.56 22.26
CA ASP A 173 10.56 -10.35 21.80
C ASP A 173 10.48 -10.57 20.28
N THR A 174 9.29 -10.86 19.73
CA THR A 174 9.07 -10.95 18.28
C THR A 174 9.31 -9.61 17.58
N LEU A 175 8.90 -8.48 18.19
CA LEU A 175 9.22 -7.14 17.65
C LEU A 175 10.72 -6.90 17.57
N ARG A 176 11.48 -7.31 18.62
CA ARG A 176 12.95 -7.19 18.64
C ARG A 176 13.58 -8.00 17.51
N GLU A 177 13.24 -9.28 17.38
CA GLU A 177 13.74 -10.13 16.32
C GLU A 177 13.43 -9.58 14.92
N THR A 178 12.22 -9.06 14.74
CA THR A 178 11.82 -8.42 13.47
C THR A 178 12.63 -7.15 13.23
N SER A 179 12.90 -6.35 14.26
CA SER A 179 13.71 -5.14 14.14
C SER A 179 15.15 -5.43 13.74
N GLU A 180 15.74 -6.49 14.29
CA GLU A 180 17.09 -6.95 13.95
C GLU A 180 17.16 -7.39 12.49
N ARG A 181 16.20 -8.20 12.03
CA ARG A 181 16.14 -8.66 10.63
C ARG A 181 15.98 -7.51 9.63
N LEU A 182 15.20 -6.48 9.99
CA LEU A 182 14.91 -5.34 9.12
C LEU A 182 15.88 -4.15 9.30
N GLY A 183 16.82 -4.22 10.27
CA GLY A 183 17.70 -3.10 10.60
C GLY A 183 16.96 -1.90 11.18
N MET A 184 15.90 -2.16 11.98
CA MET A 184 15.00 -1.15 12.58
C MET A 184 15.16 -1.02 14.10
N ASP A 185 16.38 -1.24 14.63
CA ASP A 185 16.66 -1.20 16.08
C ASP A 185 16.31 0.14 16.74
N LYS A 186 16.42 1.24 15.99
CA LYS A 186 16.08 2.58 16.49
C LYS A 186 14.56 2.72 16.74
N GLU A 187 13.77 2.13 15.90
CA GLU A 187 12.32 2.10 15.99
C GLU A 187 11.90 1.23 17.17
N PHE A 188 12.51 0.06 17.32
CA PHE A 188 12.27 -0.82 18.47
C PHE A 188 12.59 -0.15 19.81
N LYS A 189 13.74 0.54 19.94
CA LYS A 189 14.10 1.27 21.17
C LYS A 189 13.08 2.33 21.57
N LYS A 190 12.42 2.96 20.60
CA LYS A 190 11.35 3.94 20.87
C LYS A 190 10.06 3.31 21.38
N SER A 191 9.77 2.07 21.00
CA SER A 191 8.59 1.36 21.49
C SER A 191 8.70 0.94 22.95
N MET A 192 9.92 1.05 23.52
CA MET A 192 10.24 0.64 24.91
C MET A 192 10.29 1.82 25.90
N CYS A 193 10.21 3.05 25.41
CA CYS A 193 10.12 4.28 26.22
C CYS A 193 8.69 4.77 26.33
#